data_0a3e5d3d1180e87acecacd68d7e6add0
#
_entry.id   0a3e5d3d1180e87acecacd68d7e6add0
#
_cell.length_a   1.000
_cell.length_b   1.000
_cell.length_c   1.000
_cell.angle_alpha   90.00
_cell.angle_beta   90.00
_cell.angle_gamma   90.00
#
_symmetry.space_group_name_H-M   'P 1'
#
loop_
_entity.id
_entity.type
_entity.pdbx_description
1 polymer ?
#
loop_
_entity_poly.entity_id
_entity_poly.type
_entity_poly.pdbx_seq_one_letter_code
_entity_poly.pdbx_strand_id
1 'polypeptide(L)'
;MRKKYVLPAVLAAIGALLLAASAFAGVSRSTGATGAVAKKGGTLRVSASNNDFEFSDEGLAYDTLSWSMLYTTDILLVNYPEKNGQEGGQLYPEGATAFPTVSKDGKTYVFTIRPGQKFSDGSPVTAASFQRAFERNLSPKMGSPVGVNDQLDQILVGGAAFLAGKTAHISGVTANGLKLTIKLVKPNPTFVSILAMQWFGAVKVNTPYSETGLLTQPSAGPYYIKSRDIGKTLVEVRNPNYKGTRPANPDQIVWTVNTDQDQTLLQVKAGQVDLDASGPPPTANADLGSQFGVNKKQFYVGPTACVLYWALNTSRAPLNSLAARKAVEWGIDRPAMVRLLGKYAGKRTDQILLPGIPGFSDFHLYAIKGADPTTAKKVGGSAISGTLTVYHSGSAAGIAGAQIAEYNMKQVGFQTKDRLVPGSIYYKTLGTKGVDFDLARAGWCADYFDPFDYINVLLDGRTIQDANNVNFAYYNNASLNAAMDKAAALSGTARSNAYAALDLNVMKNHAPWAPYAILSDAFFTSSRVSNWVYSAYFGEPDFNALAVG
;
A
#
# COMPACT_ATOMS: atom_id res chain seq x y z
N MET A 1 9.93 -55.75 52.73
CA MET A 1 8.67 -56.54 52.87
C MET A 1 7.51 -55.77 52.12
N ARG A 2 6.90 -56.51 51.23
CA ARG A 2 5.49 -56.43 50.72
C ARG A 2 4.94 -55.04 50.43
N LYS A 3 4.75 -54.74 49.09
CA LYS A 3 3.54 -54.98 48.25
C LYS A 3 2.31 -54.20 48.75
N LYS A 4 1.72 -53.30 47.95
CA LYS A 4 0.67 -53.66 46.94
C LYS A 4 0.23 -52.44 46.12
N TYR A 5 -0.05 -52.71 44.89
CA TYR A 5 -0.76 -51.94 43.85
C TYR A 5 -2.13 -51.43 44.29
N VAL A 6 -2.61 -50.33 43.63
CA VAL A 6 -3.84 -50.30 42.83
C VAL A 6 -3.97 -48.96 42.15
N LEU A 7 -3.97 -48.92 40.81
CA LEU A 7 -4.75 -48.01 39.96
C LEU A 7 -6.20 -48.59 39.93
N PRO A 8 -7.26 -47.88 39.52
CA PRO A 8 -7.40 -46.82 38.52
C PRO A 8 -8.39 -45.70 38.91
N ALA A 9 -8.43 -44.61 38.18
CA ALA A 9 -9.67 -44.09 37.57
C ALA A 9 -9.38 -42.86 36.71
N VAL A 10 -9.57 -43.05 35.42
CA VAL A 10 -9.80 -42.02 34.45
C VAL A 10 -11.17 -41.41 34.74
N LEU A 11 -11.22 -40.08 34.93
CA LEU A 11 -12.44 -39.32 34.71
C LEU A 11 -12.09 -37.91 34.20
N ALA A 12 -12.68 -37.58 33.09
CA ALA A 12 -12.63 -36.36 32.33
C ALA A 12 -12.90 -35.11 33.20
N ALA A 13 -12.11 -34.08 32.99
CA ALA A 13 -12.51 -32.71 33.26
C ALA A 13 -12.25 -31.89 31.99
N ILE A 14 -13.26 -31.90 31.12
CA ILE A 14 -13.55 -30.82 30.18
C ILE A 14 -14.03 -29.65 31.04
N GLY A 15 -13.29 -28.58 31.09
CA GLY A 15 -13.68 -27.42 31.85
C GLY A 15 -12.78 -26.24 31.63
N ALA A 16 -13.32 -25.25 30.89
CA ALA A 16 -12.91 -23.85 30.92
C ALA A 16 -11.63 -23.45 30.18
N LEU A 17 -11.71 -23.41 28.87
CA LEU A 17 -11.05 -22.42 28.01
C LEU A 17 -12.14 -21.47 27.50
N LEU A 18 -12.59 -20.60 28.38
CA LEU A 18 -13.43 -19.44 28.05
C LEU A 18 -12.82 -18.23 28.72
N LEU A 19 -12.78 -17.13 27.96
CA LEU A 19 -12.49 -15.75 28.38
C LEU A 19 -11.05 -15.26 28.23
N ALA A 20 -10.70 -14.95 26.97
CA ALA A 20 -9.97 -13.74 26.66
C ALA A 20 -10.44 -13.24 25.27
N ALA A 21 -11.74 -13.02 25.13
CA ALA A 21 -12.36 -12.37 23.96
C ALA A 21 -13.16 -11.17 24.50
N SER A 22 -12.46 -10.11 24.82
CA SER A 22 -13.14 -8.83 25.13
C SER A 22 -12.15 -7.68 25.02
N ALA A 23 -12.03 -7.12 23.83
CA ALA A 23 -11.72 -5.72 23.56
C ALA A 23 -11.74 -5.42 22.05
N PHE A 24 -12.70 -5.94 21.30
CA PHE A 24 -13.04 -5.43 19.97
C PHE A 24 -14.48 -4.87 19.99
N ALA A 25 -14.69 -3.85 20.81
CA ALA A 25 -15.91 -3.07 20.76
C ALA A 25 -15.57 -1.72 20.11
N GLY A 26 -15.87 -1.58 18.82
CA GLY A 26 -15.78 -0.29 18.15
C GLY A 26 -15.77 -0.31 16.62
N VAL A 27 -15.73 -1.46 15.97
CA VAL A 27 -16.04 -1.51 14.54
C VAL A 27 -17.50 -1.89 14.42
N SER A 28 -18.36 -0.90 14.21
CA SER A 28 -19.73 -1.11 13.80
C SER A 28 -19.74 -2.12 12.65
N ARG A 29 -20.31 -3.31 12.87
CA ARG A 29 -20.72 -4.16 11.78
C ARG A 29 -21.60 -3.29 10.88
N SER A 30 -21.10 -2.91 9.73
CA SER A 30 -21.97 -2.46 8.66
C SER A 30 -22.87 -3.68 8.41
N THR A 31 -24.12 -3.59 8.80
CA THR A 31 -25.15 -4.51 8.34
C THR A 31 -25.15 -4.39 6.83
N GLY A 32 -24.45 -5.31 6.16
CA GLY A 32 -24.47 -5.42 4.73
C GLY A 32 -25.92 -5.45 4.28
N ALA A 33 -26.24 -4.60 3.35
CA ALA A 33 -27.52 -4.63 2.66
C ALA A 33 -27.79 -6.07 2.26
N THR A 34 -28.92 -6.61 2.70
CA THR A 34 -29.46 -7.91 2.29
C THR A 34 -29.30 -8.08 0.79
N GLY A 35 -28.61 -9.11 0.36
CA GLY A 35 -28.14 -9.47 -0.96
C GLY A 35 -29.08 -9.28 -2.14
N ALA A 36 -29.35 -8.05 -2.52
CA ALA A 36 -29.82 -7.75 -3.85
C ALA A 36 -28.65 -8.04 -4.81
N VAL A 37 -28.85 -8.94 -5.78
CA VAL A 37 -27.87 -9.19 -6.83
C VAL A 37 -27.55 -7.86 -7.50
N ALA A 38 -26.25 -7.47 -7.53
CA ALA A 38 -25.82 -6.22 -8.12
C ALA A 38 -26.32 -6.15 -9.57
N LYS A 39 -26.95 -5.03 -9.95
CA LYS A 39 -27.46 -4.83 -11.31
C LYS A 39 -26.27 -4.80 -12.27
N LYS A 40 -26.33 -5.63 -13.31
CA LYS A 40 -25.34 -5.59 -14.39
C LYS A 40 -25.80 -4.66 -15.52
N GLY A 41 -24.84 -3.99 -16.13
CA GLY A 41 -25.09 -3.11 -17.27
C GLY A 41 -24.86 -1.63 -16.99
N GLY A 42 -25.05 -0.81 -18.01
CA GLY A 42 -24.88 0.63 -17.93
C GLY A 42 -23.43 1.12 -17.97
N THR A 43 -23.28 2.44 -17.88
CA THR A 43 -21.99 3.12 -17.88
C THR A 43 -21.70 3.69 -16.49
N LEU A 44 -20.59 3.28 -15.89
CA LEU A 44 -20.01 3.95 -14.72
C LEU A 44 -19.17 5.14 -15.20
N ARG A 45 -19.51 6.35 -14.76
CA ARG A 45 -18.84 7.60 -15.12
C ARG A 45 -18.01 8.06 -13.94
N VAL A 46 -16.69 7.99 -14.09
CA VAL A 46 -15.71 8.33 -13.05
C VAL A 46 -14.95 9.58 -13.47
N SER A 47 -14.80 10.52 -12.56
CA SER A 47 -13.85 11.63 -12.70
C SER A 47 -12.57 11.33 -11.91
N ALA A 48 -11.45 11.91 -12.36
CA ALA A 48 -10.22 11.99 -11.58
C ALA A 48 -9.79 13.47 -11.57
N SER A 49 -10.18 14.17 -10.49
CA SER A 49 -9.95 15.61 -10.38
C SER A 49 -8.47 15.90 -10.16
N ASN A 50 -7.97 16.90 -10.93
CA ASN A 50 -6.57 17.35 -10.87
C ASN A 50 -5.53 16.23 -11.06
N ASN A 51 -5.91 15.12 -11.69
CA ASN A 51 -5.07 13.95 -11.87
C ASN A 51 -5.35 13.27 -13.22
N ASP A 52 -4.34 12.57 -13.75
CA ASP A 52 -4.43 11.66 -14.89
C ASP A 52 -3.69 10.35 -14.51
N PHE A 53 -3.95 9.29 -15.23
CA PHE A 53 -3.18 8.05 -15.11
C PHE A 53 -1.73 8.30 -15.52
N GLU A 54 -0.80 7.91 -14.67
CA GLU A 54 0.63 7.96 -15.01
C GLU A 54 0.88 7.13 -16.27
N PHE A 55 0.49 5.85 -16.23
CA PHE A 55 0.54 4.93 -17.36
C PHE A 55 -0.69 4.02 -17.38
N SER A 56 -1.05 3.54 -18.58
CA SER A 56 -1.97 2.42 -18.77
C SER A 56 -1.25 1.11 -19.11
N ASP A 57 0.05 1.10 -18.96
CA ASP A 57 0.94 -0.04 -19.16
C ASP A 57 1.36 -0.59 -17.79
N GLU A 58 1.06 -1.87 -17.53
CA GLU A 58 1.33 -2.52 -16.25
C GLU A 58 2.81 -2.47 -15.86
N GLY A 59 3.72 -2.51 -16.83
CA GLY A 59 5.16 -2.51 -16.59
C GLY A 59 5.73 -1.16 -16.15
N LEU A 60 4.96 -0.07 -16.21
CA LEU A 60 5.43 1.29 -15.91
C LEU A 60 4.64 2.01 -14.82
N ALA A 61 3.35 1.71 -14.67
CA ALA A 61 2.47 2.39 -13.72
C ALA A 61 2.92 2.20 -12.27
N TYR A 62 3.01 3.30 -11.51
CA TYR A 62 3.36 3.25 -10.07
C TYR A 62 2.58 4.28 -9.24
N ASP A 63 1.40 4.65 -9.67
CA ASP A 63 0.47 5.47 -8.89
C ASP A 63 -0.83 4.72 -8.60
N THR A 64 -1.53 5.11 -7.53
CA THR A 64 -2.74 4.44 -7.06
C THR A 64 -3.84 4.45 -8.11
N LEU A 65 -4.05 5.59 -8.80
CA LEU A 65 -5.11 5.72 -9.81
C LEU A 65 -4.88 4.78 -11.00
N SER A 66 -3.63 4.72 -11.51
CA SER A 66 -3.27 3.78 -12.58
C SER A 66 -3.43 2.32 -12.13
N TRP A 67 -3.03 1.98 -10.90
CA TRP A 67 -3.19 0.62 -10.36
C TRP A 67 -4.66 0.24 -10.17
N SER A 68 -5.51 1.15 -9.74
CA SER A 68 -6.95 0.88 -9.62
C SER A 68 -7.60 0.60 -10.97
N MET A 69 -7.17 1.29 -12.02
CA MET A 69 -7.59 1.02 -13.40
C MET A 69 -7.01 -0.32 -13.89
N LEU A 70 -5.71 -0.58 -13.69
CA LEU A 70 -5.08 -1.85 -14.07
C LEU A 70 -5.69 -3.05 -13.31
N TYR A 71 -6.14 -2.85 -12.09
CA TYR A 71 -6.89 -3.88 -11.35
C TYR A 71 -8.17 -4.31 -12.09
N THR A 72 -8.82 -3.42 -12.84
CA THR A 72 -9.98 -3.79 -13.65
C THR A 72 -9.61 -4.59 -14.90
N THR A 73 -8.42 -4.35 -15.45
CA THR A 73 -8.02 -4.90 -16.76
C THR A 73 -7.10 -6.10 -16.68
N ASP A 74 -6.33 -6.24 -15.60
CA ASP A 74 -5.31 -7.27 -15.50
C ASP A 74 -5.79 -8.52 -14.75
N ILE A 75 -5.08 -9.61 -14.95
CA ILE A 75 -5.18 -10.82 -14.17
C ILE A 75 -3.81 -11.15 -13.58
N LEU A 76 -3.76 -11.30 -12.26
CA LEU A 76 -2.54 -11.61 -11.52
C LEU A 76 -2.47 -13.10 -11.18
N LEU A 77 -1.30 -13.62 -10.80
CA LEU A 77 -1.18 -14.99 -10.28
C LEU A 77 -1.99 -15.16 -8.99
N VAL A 78 -1.84 -14.20 -8.09
CA VAL A 78 -2.59 -14.02 -6.85
C VAL A 78 -3.08 -12.59 -6.77
N ASN A 79 -4.20 -12.34 -6.11
CA ASN A 79 -4.78 -10.99 -6.05
C ASN A 79 -5.54 -10.79 -4.73
N TYR A 80 -5.99 -9.57 -4.47
CA TYR A 80 -6.90 -9.24 -3.37
C TYR A 80 -8.35 -9.28 -3.86
N PRO A 81 -9.30 -9.83 -3.07
CA PRO A 81 -10.69 -10.00 -3.51
C PRO A 81 -11.51 -8.70 -3.38
N GLU A 82 -12.56 -8.59 -4.18
CA GLU A 82 -13.55 -7.51 -4.15
C GLU A 82 -14.45 -7.61 -2.91
N LYS A 83 -13.87 -7.33 -1.74
CA LYS A 83 -14.55 -7.43 -0.44
C LYS A 83 -14.18 -6.28 0.48
N ASN A 84 -15.17 -5.83 1.23
CA ASN A 84 -14.98 -4.81 2.26
C ASN A 84 -14.24 -5.39 3.48
N GLY A 85 -13.47 -4.53 4.15
CA GLY A 85 -12.86 -4.83 5.43
C GLY A 85 -11.71 -5.83 5.37
N GLN A 86 -11.53 -6.62 6.43
CA GLN A 86 -10.37 -7.49 6.59
C GLN A 86 -10.26 -8.58 5.52
N GLU A 87 -11.39 -9.09 5.01
CA GLU A 87 -11.38 -10.10 3.95
C GLU A 87 -10.79 -9.55 2.64
N GLY A 88 -10.98 -8.25 2.35
CA GLY A 88 -10.42 -7.58 1.18
C GLY A 88 -8.89 -7.48 1.18
N GLY A 89 -8.25 -7.62 2.34
CA GLY A 89 -6.78 -7.64 2.47
C GLY A 89 -6.16 -9.04 2.40
N GLN A 90 -6.93 -10.08 2.13
CA GLN A 90 -6.44 -11.46 2.09
C GLN A 90 -6.22 -11.93 0.65
N LEU A 91 -4.98 -12.31 0.34
CA LEU A 91 -4.65 -12.85 -0.98
C LEU A 91 -5.46 -14.11 -1.32
N TYR A 92 -5.84 -14.21 -2.57
CA TYR A 92 -6.41 -15.44 -3.15
C TYR A 92 -5.75 -15.77 -4.50
N PRO A 93 -5.72 -17.05 -4.93
CA PRO A 93 -5.22 -17.43 -6.26
C PRO A 93 -6.23 -17.02 -7.33
N GLU A 94 -5.83 -16.12 -8.24
CA GLU A 94 -6.66 -15.62 -9.33
C GLU A 94 -6.32 -16.29 -10.66
N GLY A 95 -5.25 -15.89 -11.30
CA GLY A 95 -4.72 -16.44 -12.54
C GLY A 95 -4.14 -17.83 -12.37
N ALA A 96 -3.65 -18.16 -11.18
CA ALA A 96 -3.26 -19.50 -10.79
C ALA A 96 -4.45 -20.30 -10.24
N THR A 97 -4.37 -21.62 -10.32
CA THR A 97 -5.39 -22.55 -9.76
C THR A 97 -5.33 -22.61 -8.23
N ALA A 98 -4.17 -22.37 -7.64
CA ALA A 98 -3.89 -22.39 -6.20
C ALA A 98 -2.66 -21.52 -5.90
N PHE A 99 -2.40 -21.27 -4.61
CA PHE A 99 -1.09 -20.74 -4.19
C PHE A 99 0.04 -21.67 -4.66
N PRO A 100 1.28 -21.15 -4.84
CA PRO A 100 2.37 -21.92 -5.40
C PRO A 100 2.79 -23.08 -4.49
N THR A 101 3.24 -24.17 -5.09
CA THR A 101 4.08 -25.12 -4.36
C THR A 101 5.45 -24.52 -4.18
N VAL A 102 5.91 -24.43 -2.93
CA VAL A 102 7.22 -23.88 -2.58
C VAL A 102 8.16 -25.02 -2.20
N SER A 103 9.39 -25.00 -2.73
CA SER A 103 10.42 -25.98 -2.39
C SER A 103 10.83 -25.88 -0.91
N LYS A 104 11.39 -26.97 -0.35
CA LYS A 104 11.80 -27.02 1.07
C LYS A 104 12.82 -25.94 1.46
N ASP A 105 13.66 -25.52 0.51
CA ASP A 105 14.63 -24.44 0.69
C ASP A 105 14.04 -23.04 0.52
N GLY A 106 12.72 -22.93 0.26
CA GLY A 106 12.01 -21.65 0.10
C GLY A 106 12.37 -20.85 -1.15
N LYS A 107 13.09 -21.45 -2.12
CA LYS A 107 13.65 -20.71 -3.27
C LYS A 107 12.92 -20.98 -4.59
N THR A 108 12.16 -22.04 -4.72
CA THR A 108 11.46 -22.37 -5.96
C THR A 108 9.95 -22.33 -5.73
N TYR A 109 9.28 -21.53 -6.53
CA TYR A 109 7.82 -21.35 -6.53
C TYR A 109 7.26 -21.89 -7.82
N VAL A 110 6.29 -22.80 -7.75
CA VAL A 110 5.66 -23.41 -8.91
C VAL A 110 4.17 -23.09 -8.88
N PHE A 111 3.71 -22.34 -9.89
CA PHE A 111 2.31 -22.05 -10.13
C PHE A 111 1.77 -22.90 -11.28
N THR A 112 0.48 -23.25 -11.19
CA THR A 112 -0.29 -23.80 -12.31
C THR A 112 -1.30 -22.75 -12.74
N ILE A 113 -1.18 -22.26 -13.97
CA ILE A 113 -2.08 -21.25 -14.54
C ILE A 113 -3.44 -21.88 -14.79
N ARG A 114 -4.50 -21.17 -14.46
CA ARG A 114 -5.89 -21.62 -14.65
C ARG A 114 -6.19 -21.82 -16.14
N PRO A 115 -6.64 -23.00 -16.56
CA PRO A 115 -6.89 -23.28 -17.97
C PRO A 115 -8.07 -22.47 -18.52
N GLY A 116 -8.03 -22.17 -19.82
CA GLY A 116 -9.15 -21.56 -20.53
C GLY A 116 -9.28 -20.05 -20.38
N GLN A 117 -8.39 -19.38 -19.64
CA GLN A 117 -8.33 -17.92 -19.58
C GLN A 117 -7.86 -17.34 -20.91
N LYS A 118 -8.42 -16.18 -21.28
CA LYS A 118 -8.15 -15.52 -22.55
C LYS A 118 -8.03 -14.02 -22.37
N PHE A 119 -7.19 -13.42 -23.20
CA PHE A 119 -7.19 -11.97 -23.41
C PHE A 119 -8.44 -11.50 -24.16
N SER A 120 -8.67 -10.20 -24.15
CA SER A 120 -9.83 -9.56 -24.80
C SER A 120 -9.90 -9.79 -26.32
N ASP A 121 -8.76 -10.06 -26.96
CA ASP A 121 -8.67 -10.44 -28.38
C ASP A 121 -8.87 -11.95 -28.63
N GLY A 122 -9.15 -12.74 -27.60
CA GLY A 122 -9.39 -14.18 -27.68
C GLY A 122 -8.12 -15.04 -27.61
N SER A 123 -6.92 -14.45 -27.60
CA SER A 123 -5.68 -15.20 -27.43
C SER A 123 -5.56 -15.82 -26.03
N PRO A 124 -4.90 -17.00 -25.87
CA PRO A 124 -4.87 -17.70 -24.59
C PRO A 124 -3.91 -17.05 -23.60
N VAL A 125 -4.27 -17.07 -22.30
CA VAL A 125 -3.36 -16.79 -21.19
C VAL A 125 -2.66 -18.10 -20.80
N THR A 126 -1.33 -18.05 -20.73
CA THR A 126 -0.49 -19.20 -20.38
C THR A 126 0.59 -18.81 -19.37
N ALA A 127 1.41 -19.73 -18.93
CA ALA A 127 2.57 -19.41 -18.09
C ALA A 127 3.55 -18.44 -18.77
N ALA A 128 3.66 -18.48 -20.09
CA ALA A 128 4.50 -17.56 -20.86
C ALA A 128 3.99 -16.12 -20.82
N SER A 129 2.68 -15.91 -20.60
CA SER A 129 2.10 -14.57 -20.41
C SER A 129 2.62 -13.89 -19.16
N PHE A 130 2.76 -14.62 -18.08
CA PHE A 130 3.34 -14.14 -16.82
C PHE A 130 4.87 -14.02 -16.91
N GLN A 131 5.54 -15.00 -17.54
CA GLN A 131 6.99 -14.88 -17.79
C GLN A 131 7.31 -13.59 -18.55
N ARG A 132 6.49 -13.25 -19.56
CA ARG A 132 6.65 -12.01 -20.31
C ARG A 132 6.52 -10.76 -19.46
N ALA A 133 5.60 -10.73 -18.48
CA ALA A 133 5.46 -9.62 -17.53
C ALA A 133 6.76 -9.43 -16.72
N PHE A 134 7.33 -10.50 -16.15
CA PHE A 134 8.63 -10.43 -15.48
C PHE A 134 9.75 -9.89 -16.37
N GLU A 135 9.80 -10.33 -17.61
CA GLU A 135 10.81 -9.87 -18.57
C GLU A 135 10.61 -8.40 -18.96
N ARG A 136 9.35 -7.94 -19.09
CA ARG A 136 9.07 -6.52 -19.33
C ARG A 136 9.53 -5.67 -18.14
N ASN A 137 9.19 -6.05 -16.93
CA ASN A 137 9.56 -5.34 -15.71
C ASN A 137 11.07 -5.21 -15.49
N LEU A 138 11.85 -6.20 -15.88
CA LEU A 138 13.32 -6.15 -15.74
C LEU A 138 14.07 -5.77 -17.02
N SER A 139 13.36 -5.52 -18.11
CA SER A 139 14.03 -5.14 -19.36
C SER A 139 14.65 -3.74 -19.26
N PRO A 140 15.92 -3.55 -19.63
CA PRO A 140 16.49 -2.21 -19.71
C PRO A 140 15.80 -1.31 -20.75
N LYS A 141 14.94 -1.89 -21.62
CA LYS A 141 14.14 -1.19 -22.64
C LYS A 141 12.80 -0.68 -22.11
N MET A 142 12.47 -0.89 -20.85
CA MET A 142 11.21 -0.44 -20.26
C MET A 142 11.40 0.75 -19.31
N GLY A 143 12.49 0.79 -18.54
CA GLY A 143 12.62 1.79 -17.46
C GLY A 143 11.63 1.58 -16.32
N SER A 144 11.18 0.34 -16.12
CA SER A 144 10.19 0.00 -15.09
C SER A 144 10.69 0.31 -13.68
N PRO A 145 9.84 0.88 -12.81
CA PRO A 145 10.21 1.18 -11.43
C PRO A 145 10.47 -0.06 -10.58
N VAL A 146 9.89 -1.22 -10.91
CA VAL A 146 9.98 -2.45 -10.11
C VAL A 146 11.41 -3.00 -9.99
N GLY A 147 12.23 -2.81 -11.00
CA GLY A 147 13.63 -3.23 -10.97
C GLY A 147 14.45 -2.47 -9.93
N VAL A 148 14.09 -1.21 -9.66
CA VAL A 148 14.81 -0.34 -8.73
C VAL A 148 14.23 -0.42 -7.32
N ASN A 149 12.90 -0.32 -7.18
CA ASN A 149 12.26 -0.20 -5.88
C ASN A 149 12.25 -1.52 -5.11
N ASP A 150 11.94 -2.63 -5.77
CA ASP A 150 11.82 -3.95 -5.14
C ASP A 150 13.05 -4.85 -5.34
N GLN A 151 14.09 -4.35 -5.98
CA GLN A 151 15.31 -5.11 -6.24
C GLN A 151 15.02 -6.49 -6.88
N LEU A 152 14.01 -6.53 -7.76
CA LEU A 152 13.55 -7.77 -8.40
C LEU A 152 14.69 -8.46 -9.17
N ASP A 153 15.62 -7.69 -9.72
CA ASP A 153 16.84 -8.17 -10.36
C ASP A 153 17.74 -8.99 -9.43
N GLN A 154 17.76 -8.65 -8.12
CA GLN A 154 18.53 -9.35 -7.09
C GLN A 154 17.75 -10.50 -6.45
N ILE A 155 16.42 -10.44 -6.49
CA ILE A 155 15.56 -11.48 -5.97
C ILE A 155 15.52 -12.69 -6.90
N LEU A 156 15.43 -12.47 -8.23
CA LEU A 156 15.29 -13.54 -9.22
C LEU A 156 16.64 -14.11 -9.66
N VAL A 157 16.73 -15.43 -9.77
CA VAL A 157 17.90 -16.08 -10.38
C VAL A 157 18.03 -15.62 -11.83
N GLY A 158 19.18 -15.02 -12.17
CA GLY A 158 19.44 -14.47 -13.49
C GLY A 158 18.82 -13.09 -13.77
N GLY A 159 18.13 -12.48 -12.80
CA GLY A 159 17.53 -11.16 -12.95
C GLY A 159 18.56 -10.08 -13.28
N ALA A 160 19.63 -9.97 -12.49
CA ALA A 160 20.70 -8.99 -12.73
C ALA A 160 21.39 -9.17 -14.09
N ALA A 161 21.59 -10.40 -14.56
CA ALA A 161 22.16 -10.66 -15.88
C ALA A 161 21.24 -10.23 -17.02
N PHE A 162 19.92 -10.43 -16.84
CA PHE A 162 18.93 -9.99 -17.81
C PHE A 162 18.80 -8.45 -17.83
N LEU A 163 18.71 -7.80 -16.68
CA LEU A 163 18.69 -6.33 -16.57
C LEU A 163 19.94 -5.69 -17.22
N ALA A 164 21.09 -6.33 -17.05
CA ALA A 164 22.34 -5.89 -17.71
C ALA A 164 22.41 -6.21 -19.23
N GLY A 165 21.35 -6.77 -19.82
CA GLY A 165 21.30 -7.15 -21.24
C GLY A 165 22.21 -8.32 -21.64
N LYS A 166 22.71 -9.10 -20.64
CA LYS A 166 23.64 -10.22 -20.88
C LYS A 166 22.95 -11.52 -21.31
N THR A 167 21.64 -11.63 -21.07
CA THR A 167 20.83 -12.81 -21.40
C THR A 167 19.55 -12.41 -22.10
N ALA A 168 18.99 -13.29 -22.94
CA ALA A 168 17.73 -13.04 -23.64
C ALA A 168 16.51 -13.26 -22.74
N HIS A 169 16.66 -14.02 -21.66
CA HIS A 169 15.59 -14.39 -20.73
C HIS A 169 16.10 -14.41 -19.29
N ILE A 170 15.18 -14.25 -18.34
CA ILE A 170 15.44 -14.42 -16.91
C ILE A 170 15.53 -15.93 -16.63
N SER A 171 16.72 -16.47 -16.37
CA SER A 171 16.93 -17.92 -16.24
C SER A 171 16.14 -18.55 -15.07
N GLY A 172 15.78 -17.75 -14.06
CA GLY A 172 14.97 -18.17 -12.93
C GLY A 172 13.46 -18.17 -13.18
N VAL A 173 12.98 -17.64 -14.31
CA VAL A 173 11.54 -17.61 -14.63
C VAL A 173 11.30 -18.43 -15.89
N THR A 174 10.64 -19.57 -15.75
CA THR A 174 10.44 -20.50 -16.87
C THR A 174 8.99 -20.92 -16.99
N ALA A 175 8.48 -20.92 -18.22
CA ALA A 175 7.12 -21.30 -18.57
C ALA A 175 7.12 -22.59 -19.41
N ASN A 176 6.25 -23.53 -19.05
CA ASN A 176 5.98 -24.74 -19.83
C ASN A 176 4.48 -25.02 -19.83
N GLY A 177 3.78 -24.69 -20.92
CA GLY A 177 2.33 -24.77 -21.04
C GLY A 177 1.63 -23.90 -19.98
N LEU A 178 0.98 -24.51 -19.01
CA LEU A 178 0.33 -23.84 -17.89
C LEU A 178 1.18 -23.81 -16.61
N LYS A 179 2.39 -24.35 -16.63
CA LYS A 179 3.27 -24.39 -15.47
C LYS A 179 4.27 -23.24 -15.53
N LEU A 180 4.23 -22.35 -14.52
CA LEU A 180 5.21 -21.31 -14.30
C LEU A 180 6.10 -21.69 -13.12
N THR A 181 7.41 -21.67 -13.33
CA THR A 181 8.40 -21.92 -12.27
C THR A 181 9.24 -20.67 -12.07
N ILE A 182 9.31 -20.18 -10.83
CA ILE A 182 10.10 -19.00 -10.45
C ILE A 182 11.13 -19.42 -9.41
N LYS A 183 12.41 -19.10 -9.65
CA LYS A 183 13.53 -19.40 -8.77
C LYS A 183 14.11 -18.12 -8.19
N LEU A 184 14.25 -18.09 -6.87
CA LEU A 184 14.82 -16.97 -6.12
C LEU A 184 16.26 -17.27 -5.72
N VAL A 185 17.08 -16.23 -5.63
CA VAL A 185 18.46 -16.30 -5.14
C VAL A 185 18.51 -16.76 -3.67
N LYS A 186 17.58 -16.26 -2.86
CA LYS A 186 17.40 -16.62 -1.44
C LYS A 186 15.92 -16.82 -1.11
N PRO A 187 15.58 -17.53 -0.02
CA PRO A 187 14.19 -17.64 0.42
C PRO A 187 13.58 -16.26 0.65
N ASN A 188 12.36 -16.07 0.18
CA ASN A 188 11.60 -14.83 0.40
C ASN A 188 10.12 -15.15 0.68
N PRO A 189 9.71 -15.26 1.95
CA PRO A 189 8.31 -15.51 2.32
C PRO A 189 7.33 -14.44 1.86
N THR A 190 7.79 -13.21 1.61
CA THR A 190 7.00 -12.09 1.11
C THR A 190 6.72 -12.18 -0.40
N PHE A 191 7.45 -13.05 -1.13
CA PHE A 191 7.43 -13.07 -2.59
C PHE A 191 6.02 -13.25 -3.19
N VAL A 192 5.16 -14.04 -2.55
CA VAL A 192 3.77 -14.22 -3.02
C VAL A 192 2.97 -12.92 -2.90
N SER A 193 3.19 -12.12 -1.86
CA SER A 193 2.54 -10.81 -1.70
C SER A 193 3.03 -9.80 -2.75
N ILE A 194 4.33 -9.83 -3.07
CA ILE A 194 4.92 -9.02 -4.15
C ILE A 194 4.23 -9.30 -5.50
N LEU A 195 3.85 -10.55 -5.78
CA LEU A 195 3.18 -10.94 -7.02
C LEU A 195 1.73 -10.43 -7.14
N ALA A 196 1.18 -9.81 -6.11
CA ALA A 196 -0.13 -9.15 -6.16
C ALA A 196 -0.05 -7.68 -6.64
N MET A 197 1.15 -7.14 -6.88
CA MET A 197 1.32 -5.83 -7.51
C MET A 197 0.95 -5.89 -9.00
N GLN A 198 0.37 -4.81 -9.52
CA GLN A 198 -0.13 -4.75 -10.90
C GLN A 198 0.95 -4.99 -11.96
N TRP A 199 2.20 -4.77 -11.65
CA TRP A 199 3.35 -5.07 -12.51
C TRP A 199 3.42 -6.53 -12.98
N PHE A 200 2.83 -7.46 -12.24
CA PHE A 200 2.87 -8.89 -12.55
C PHE A 200 1.62 -9.40 -13.28
N GLY A 201 0.80 -8.47 -13.80
CA GLY A 201 -0.34 -8.79 -14.65
C GLY A 201 0.07 -9.58 -15.90
N ALA A 202 -0.75 -10.57 -16.29
CA ALA A 202 -0.50 -11.34 -17.51
C ALA A 202 -0.56 -10.47 -18.74
N VAL A 203 0.46 -10.52 -19.59
CA VAL A 203 0.50 -9.85 -20.89
C VAL A 203 0.70 -10.85 -22.03
N LYS A 204 0.33 -10.47 -23.25
CA LYS A 204 0.62 -11.32 -24.42
C LYS A 204 2.12 -11.51 -24.59
N VAL A 205 2.53 -12.69 -25.01
CA VAL A 205 3.96 -13.03 -25.17
C VAL A 205 4.68 -12.08 -26.13
N ASN A 206 3.96 -11.55 -27.12
CA ASN A 206 4.49 -10.60 -28.11
C ASN A 206 4.26 -9.12 -27.74
N THR A 207 3.78 -8.80 -26.53
CA THR A 207 3.69 -7.40 -26.08
C THR A 207 5.07 -6.75 -26.14
N PRO A 208 5.22 -5.60 -26.84
CA PRO A 208 6.53 -4.98 -27.03
C PRO A 208 7.07 -4.38 -25.73
N TYR A 209 8.36 -4.10 -25.72
CA TYR A 209 8.97 -3.19 -24.75
C TYR A 209 8.69 -1.74 -25.17
N SER A 210 8.41 -0.86 -24.23
CA SER A 210 8.15 0.56 -24.48
C SER A 210 8.52 1.39 -23.26
N GLU A 211 9.47 2.31 -23.40
CA GLU A 211 9.85 3.26 -22.33
C GLU A 211 8.74 4.30 -22.04
N THR A 212 7.85 4.52 -23.00
CA THR A 212 6.72 5.46 -22.88
C THR A 212 5.39 4.77 -22.57
N GLY A 213 5.42 3.44 -22.44
CA GLY A 213 4.22 2.63 -22.20
C GLY A 213 3.33 2.45 -23.44
N LEU A 214 2.38 1.56 -23.29
CA LEU A 214 1.33 1.29 -24.26
C LEU A 214 0.04 1.94 -23.77
N LEU A 215 -0.67 2.67 -24.65
CA LEU A 215 -1.94 3.31 -24.30
C LEU A 215 -3.09 2.29 -24.21
N THR A 216 -3.02 1.27 -25.05
CA THR A 216 -3.99 0.17 -25.08
C THR A 216 -3.28 -1.14 -25.42
N GLN A 217 -3.74 -2.22 -24.82
CA GLN A 217 -3.28 -3.57 -25.11
C GLN A 217 -4.38 -4.59 -24.79
N PRO A 218 -4.36 -5.79 -25.41
CA PRO A 218 -5.27 -6.86 -25.00
C PRO A 218 -5.05 -7.23 -23.54
N SER A 219 -6.11 -7.19 -22.75
CA SER A 219 -6.10 -7.43 -21.30
C SER A 219 -6.87 -8.70 -20.96
N ALA A 220 -6.52 -9.36 -19.85
CA ALA A 220 -7.10 -10.65 -19.45
C ALA A 220 -8.11 -10.53 -18.29
N GLY A 221 -8.23 -9.37 -17.68
CA GLY A 221 -9.17 -9.09 -16.58
C GLY A 221 -10.62 -8.88 -17.02
N PRO A 222 -11.48 -8.45 -16.08
CA PRO A 222 -12.91 -8.19 -16.34
C PRO A 222 -13.18 -7.17 -17.45
N TYR A 223 -12.28 -6.19 -17.59
CA TYR A 223 -12.35 -5.14 -18.61
C TYR A 223 -11.08 -5.10 -19.46
N TYR A 224 -11.10 -4.30 -20.51
CA TYR A 224 -9.92 -3.90 -21.27
C TYR A 224 -10.06 -2.43 -21.72
N ILE A 225 -8.94 -1.75 -21.90
CA ILE A 225 -8.91 -0.37 -22.33
C ILE A 225 -9.25 -0.33 -23.83
N LYS A 226 -10.41 0.25 -24.17
CA LYS A 226 -10.87 0.46 -25.53
C LYS A 226 -10.17 1.66 -26.17
N SER A 227 -9.99 2.72 -25.39
CA SER A 227 -9.33 3.95 -25.87
C SER A 227 -8.79 4.77 -24.70
N ARG A 228 -7.69 5.50 -24.93
CA ARG A 228 -7.13 6.50 -24.02
C ARG A 228 -6.73 7.75 -24.81
N ASP A 229 -7.26 8.90 -24.41
CA ASP A 229 -6.84 10.24 -24.84
C ASP A 229 -6.19 10.90 -23.62
N ILE A 230 -4.85 10.99 -23.63
CA ILE A 230 -4.06 11.48 -22.50
C ILE A 230 -4.52 12.88 -22.10
N GLY A 231 -4.67 13.11 -20.81
CA GLY A 231 -5.12 14.40 -20.26
C GLY A 231 -6.62 14.66 -20.40
N LYS A 232 -7.41 13.70 -20.93
CA LYS A 232 -8.85 13.89 -21.15
C LYS A 232 -9.70 12.71 -20.71
N THR A 233 -9.55 11.55 -21.38
CA THR A 233 -10.45 10.41 -21.16
C THR A 233 -9.77 9.06 -21.31
N LEU A 234 -10.27 8.08 -20.55
CA LEU A 234 -9.98 6.66 -20.73
C LEU A 234 -11.31 5.90 -20.73
N VAL A 235 -11.46 4.95 -21.63
CA VAL A 235 -12.67 4.11 -21.73
C VAL A 235 -12.28 2.65 -21.61
N GLU A 236 -12.83 2.00 -20.60
CA GLU A 236 -12.76 0.55 -20.42
C GLU A 236 -14.10 -0.07 -20.79
N VAL A 237 -14.06 -1.22 -21.42
CA VAL A 237 -15.26 -1.99 -21.76
C VAL A 237 -15.11 -3.42 -21.28
N ARG A 238 -16.24 -4.05 -20.94
CA ARG A 238 -16.26 -5.42 -20.43
C ARG A 238 -15.56 -6.37 -21.41
N ASN A 239 -14.67 -7.21 -20.88
CA ASN A 239 -13.97 -8.22 -21.65
C ASN A 239 -14.91 -9.42 -21.93
N PRO A 240 -15.32 -9.68 -23.20
CA PRO A 240 -16.24 -10.75 -23.53
C PRO A 240 -15.64 -12.15 -23.31
N ASN A 241 -14.33 -12.24 -23.22
CA ASN A 241 -13.58 -13.48 -23.03
C ASN A 241 -13.25 -13.78 -21.57
N TYR A 242 -13.52 -12.83 -20.64
CA TYR A 242 -13.24 -13.02 -19.22
C TYR A 242 -14.13 -14.12 -18.61
N LYS A 243 -13.49 -15.10 -17.95
CA LYS A 243 -14.17 -16.23 -17.29
C LYS A 243 -13.74 -16.39 -15.82
N GLY A 244 -13.12 -15.35 -15.25
CA GLY A 244 -12.74 -15.35 -13.83
C GLY A 244 -13.93 -15.07 -12.92
N THR A 245 -13.64 -14.93 -11.63
CA THR A 245 -14.65 -14.80 -10.57
C THR A 245 -14.89 -13.34 -10.15
N ARG A 246 -14.03 -12.42 -10.57
CA ARG A 246 -14.24 -10.99 -10.25
C ARG A 246 -15.51 -10.47 -10.92
N PRO A 247 -16.27 -9.59 -10.27
CA PRO A 247 -17.43 -8.96 -10.89
C PRO A 247 -17.02 -8.11 -12.10
N ALA A 248 -17.98 -7.86 -12.97
CA ALA A 248 -17.90 -6.89 -14.06
C ALA A 248 -19.30 -6.32 -14.22
N ASN A 249 -19.72 -5.48 -13.26
CA ASN A 249 -21.11 -5.03 -13.20
C ASN A 249 -21.42 -3.98 -14.26
N PRO A 250 -20.70 -2.87 -14.46
CA PRO A 250 -20.90 -1.96 -15.57
C PRO A 250 -20.58 -2.59 -16.93
N ASP A 251 -21.23 -2.16 -18.01
CA ASP A 251 -20.82 -2.55 -19.36
C ASP A 251 -19.54 -1.85 -19.78
N GLN A 252 -19.36 -0.63 -19.28
CA GLN A 252 -18.16 0.17 -19.49
C GLN A 252 -17.91 1.11 -18.32
N ILE A 253 -16.65 1.49 -18.13
CA ILE A 253 -16.20 2.52 -17.22
C ILE A 253 -15.60 3.65 -18.06
N VAL A 254 -16.12 4.85 -17.89
CA VAL A 254 -15.66 6.04 -18.60
C VAL A 254 -15.03 6.99 -17.60
N TRP A 255 -13.74 7.20 -17.76
CA TRP A 255 -12.96 8.12 -16.95
C TRP A 255 -12.81 9.46 -17.66
N THR A 256 -13.03 10.55 -16.93
CA THR A 256 -12.69 11.92 -17.34
C THR A 256 -11.65 12.44 -16.35
N VAL A 257 -10.45 12.76 -16.84
CA VAL A 257 -9.30 13.14 -16.02
C VAL A 257 -9.05 14.65 -16.03
N ASN A 258 -8.23 15.14 -15.10
CA ASN A 258 -7.90 16.56 -14.95
C ASN A 258 -9.12 17.48 -14.77
N THR A 259 -10.17 16.97 -14.13
CA THR A 259 -11.39 17.76 -13.85
C THR A 259 -11.19 18.67 -12.63
N ASP A 260 -12.03 19.70 -12.52
CA ASP A 260 -12.10 20.52 -11.31
C ASP A 260 -12.91 19.79 -10.22
N GLN A 261 -12.34 19.67 -9.01
CA GLN A 261 -12.92 18.88 -7.92
C GLN A 261 -14.23 19.46 -7.38
N ASP A 262 -14.36 20.79 -7.29
CA ASP A 262 -15.58 21.44 -6.81
C ASP A 262 -16.72 21.29 -7.83
N GLN A 263 -16.42 21.45 -9.13
CA GLN A 263 -17.39 21.21 -10.21
C GLN A 263 -17.79 19.73 -10.27
N THR A 264 -16.84 18.82 -10.14
CA THR A 264 -17.10 17.37 -10.12
C THR A 264 -18.06 17.01 -8.98
N LEU A 265 -17.89 17.56 -7.79
CA LEU A 265 -18.83 17.35 -6.69
C LEU A 265 -20.27 17.77 -7.05
N LEU A 266 -20.44 18.91 -7.75
CA LEU A 266 -21.77 19.35 -8.21
C LEU A 266 -22.35 18.40 -9.26
N GLN A 267 -21.52 17.91 -10.18
CA GLN A 267 -21.93 16.94 -11.21
C GLN A 267 -22.33 15.59 -10.60
N VAL A 268 -21.62 15.13 -9.55
CA VAL A 268 -21.98 13.90 -8.80
C VAL A 268 -23.33 14.09 -8.11
N LYS A 269 -23.55 15.21 -7.43
CA LYS A 269 -24.84 15.54 -6.81
C LYS A 269 -25.99 15.57 -7.82
N ALA A 270 -25.72 16.06 -9.05
CA ALA A 270 -26.69 16.10 -10.15
C ALA A 270 -26.83 14.75 -10.89
N GLY A 271 -26.05 13.73 -10.57
CA GLY A 271 -26.07 12.42 -11.25
C GLY A 271 -25.49 12.44 -12.65
N GLN A 272 -24.73 13.46 -13.03
CA GLN A 272 -24.01 13.56 -14.32
C GLN A 272 -22.71 12.77 -14.33
N VAL A 273 -22.01 12.71 -13.19
CA VAL A 273 -20.86 11.87 -12.87
C VAL A 273 -21.27 10.94 -11.74
N ASP A 274 -20.72 9.74 -11.66
CA ASP A 274 -21.09 8.76 -10.66
C ASP A 274 -20.22 8.84 -9.39
N LEU A 275 -18.94 9.16 -9.55
CA LEU A 275 -18.02 9.49 -8.45
C LEU A 275 -16.75 10.18 -8.98
N ASP A 276 -16.03 10.82 -8.07
CA ASP A 276 -14.66 11.28 -8.29
C ASP A 276 -13.70 10.31 -7.60
N ALA A 277 -12.76 9.72 -8.33
CA ALA A 277 -11.73 8.86 -7.77
C ALA A 277 -10.78 9.61 -6.82
N SER A 278 -10.59 10.93 -7.04
CA SER A 278 -9.84 11.80 -6.12
C SER A 278 -10.62 12.18 -4.85
N GLY A 279 -11.86 11.70 -4.73
CA GLY A 279 -12.77 12.05 -3.63
C GLY A 279 -13.34 13.47 -3.74
N PRO A 280 -14.29 13.84 -2.87
CA PRO A 280 -14.83 15.19 -2.81
C PRO A 280 -13.82 16.16 -2.18
N PRO A 281 -13.95 17.49 -2.41
CA PRO A 281 -13.13 18.48 -1.74
C PRO A 281 -13.13 18.27 -0.22
N PRO A 282 -11.98 18.30 0.47
CA PRO A 282 -11.91 18.06 1.91
C PRO A 282 -12.81 18.96 2.75
N THR A 283 -13.08 20.18 2.27
CA THR A 283 -13.99 21.15 2.89
C THR A 283 -15.45 20.68 2.89
N ALA A 284 -15.86 19.87 1.91
CA ALA A 284 -17.23 19.34 1.81
C ALA A 284 -17.48 18.11 2.69
N ASN A 285 -16.43 17.43 3.15
CA ASN A 285 -16.56 16.14 3.85
C ASN A 285 -17.43 16.22 5.11
N ALA A 286 -17.36 17.31 5.86
CA ALA A 286 -18.16 17.50 7.06
C ALA A 286 -19.67 17.53 6.76
N ASP A 287 -20.05 18.28 5.75
CA ASP A 287 -21.45 18.46 5.33
C ASP A 287 -22.00 17.20 4.68
N LEU A 288 -21.21 16.56 3.81
CA LEU A 288 -21.56 15.26 3.19
C LEU A 288 -21.79 14.19 4.26
N GLY A 289 -20.88 14.09 5.23
CA GLY A 289 -21.03 13.15 6.34
C GLY A 289 -22.25 13.43 7.23
N SER A 290 -22.61 14.71 7.42
CA SER A 290 -23.81 15.10 8.15
C SER A 290 -25.09 14.77 7.36
N GLN A 291 -25.11 15.08 6.07
CA GLN A 291 -26.30 14.93 5.22
C GLN A 291 -26.59 13.47 4.86
N PHE A 292 -25.57 12.70 4.50
CA PHE A 292 -25.72 11.33 3.97
C PHE A 292 -25.39 10.25 5.00
N GLY A 293 -24.72 10.59 6.08
CA GLY A 293 -24.20 9.65 7.07
C GLY A 293 -22.98 8.87 6.54
N VAL A 294 -21.94 8.78 7.37
CA VAL A 294 -20.71 8.06 7.00
C VAL A 294 -21.00 6.57 6.82
N ASN A 295 -20.63 6.02 5.68
CA ASN A 295 -20.80 4.61 5.28
C ASN A 295 -22.26 4.11 5.30
N LYS A 296 -23.22 5.02 5.02
CA LYS A 296 -24.65 4.64 5.06
C LYS A 296 -25.35 4.73 3.71
N LYS A 297 -25.08 5.78 2.93
CA LYS A 297 -25.79 6.02 1.66
C LYS A 297 -24.81 6.28 0.52
N GLN A 298 -24.47 7.55 0.27
CA GLN A 298 -23.66 8.02 -0.84
C GLN A 298 -22.29 8.52 -0.39
N PHE A 299 -22.05 8.69 0.92
CA PHE A 299 -20.79 9.16 1.46
C PHE A 299 -20.08 8.05 2.21
N TYR A 300 -18.89 7.70 1.74
CA TYR A 300 -18.10 6.59 2.22
C TYR A 300 -16.74 7.07 2.70
N VAL A 301 -16.25 6.48 3.78
CA VAL A 301 -14.91 6.73 4.32
C VAL A 301 -14.26 5.37 4.58
N GLY A 302 -13.12 5.14 3.96
CA GLY A 302 -12.35 3.92 4.10
C GLY A 302 -10.92 4.20 4.57
N PRO A 303 -10.31 3.28 5.38
CA PRO A 303 -8.89 3.39 5.72
C PRO A 303 -8.04 3.08 4.49
N THR A 304 -7.00 3.87 4.27
CA THR A 304 -5.95 3.53 3.31
C THR A 304 -4.85 2.72 4.00
N ALA A 305 -4.02 2.06 3.22
CA ALA A 305 -2.82 1.41 3.74
C ALA A 305 -1.64 2.40 3.83
N CYS A 306 -1.92 3.65 4.23
CA CYS A 306 -0.94 4.74 4.22
C CYS A 306 -0.67 5.27 5.64
N VAL A 307 0.61 5.46 5.96
CA VAL A 307 1.09 6.15 7.17
C VAL A 307 1.80 7.45 6.80
N LEU A 308 1.52 8.51 7.54
CA LEU A 308 2.27 9.77 7.46
C LEU A 308 3.16 9.93 8.68
N TYR A 309 4.38 10.39 8.44
CA TYR A 309 5.39 10.54 9.48
C TYR A 309 6.35 11.70 9.18
N TRP A 310 7.05 12.14 10.19
CA TRP A 310 8.27 12.92 10.04
C TRP A 310 9.46 11.95 10.03
N ALA A 311 10.20 11.91 8.93
CA ALA A 311 11.47 11.20 8.86
C ALA A 311 12.50 11.98 9.67
N LEU A 312 13.18 11.32 10.60
CA LEU A 312 14.21 11.90 11.47
C LEU A 312 15.56 11.47 10.94
N ASN A 313 16.31 12.42 10.33
CA ASN A 313 17.59 12.10 9.70
C ASN A 313 18.64 11.72 10.75
N THR A 314 18.81 10.41 10.95
CA THR A 314 19.68 9.84 11.98
C THR A 314 21.17 9.93 11.64
N SER A 315 21.51 10.30 10.41
CA SER A 315 22.90 10.39 9.95
C SER A 315 23.62 11.66 10.43
N ARG A 316 22.87 12.62 11.05
CA ARG A 316 23.42 13.93 11.44
C ARG A 316 22.95 14.37 12.84
N ALA A 317 23.75 15.22 13.47
CA ALA A 317 23.38 15.84 14.75
C ALA A 317 22.28 16.90 14.55
N PRO A 318 21.35 17.07 15.54
CA PRO A 318 21.31 16.35 16.82
C PRO A 318 20.56 14.99 16.75
N LEU A 319 19.93 14.65 15.61
CA LEU A 319 19.03 13.50 15.48
C LEU A 319 19.78 12.16 15.35
N ASN A 320 21.12 12.14 15.30
CA ASN A 320 21.90 10.93 15.55
C ASN A 320 21.74 10.41 16.98
N SER A 321 21.34 11.29 17.95
CA SER A 321 21.02 10.91 19.32
C SER A 321 19.61 10.35 19.45
N LEU A 322 19.47 9.16 20.07
CA LEU A 322 18.15 8.59 20.38
C LEU A 322 17.34 9.49 21.32
N ALA A 323 17.99 10.16 22.27
CA ALA A 323 17.32 11.07 23.21
C ALA A 323 16.71 12.28 22.47
N ALA A 324 17.41 12.85 21.49
CA ALA A 324 16.89 13.92 20.66
C ALA A 324 15.68 13.44 19.82
N ARG A 325 15.75 12.25 19.20
CA ARG A 325 14.63 11.69 18.45
C ARG A 325 13.40 11.43 19.32
N LYS A 326 13.60 10.88 20.52
CA LYS A 326 12.48 10.71 21.48
C LYS A 326 11.90 12.05 21.94
N ALA A 327 12.70 13.10 22.04
CA ALA A 327 12.18 14.43 22.31
C ALA A 327 11.29 14.94 21.17
N VAL A 328 11.66 14.69 19.91
CA VAL A 328 10.79 14.99 18.75
C VAL A 328 9.47 14.20 18.85
N GLU A 329 9.52 12.91 19.14
CA GLU A 329 8.34 12.05 19.27
C GLU A 329 7.34 12.53 20.32
N TRP A 330 7.82 12.91 21.50
CA TRP A 330 6.97 13.49 22.54
C TRP A 330 6.50 14.92 22.20
N GLY A 331 7.29 15.64 21.39
CA GLY A 331 7.01 17.03 21.03
C GLY A 331 5.99 17.20 19.90
N ILE A 332 5.80 16.25 19.01
CA ILE A 332 4.87 16.37 17.86
C ILE A 332 3.40 16.33 18.31
N ASP A 333 2.66 17.38 17.93
CA ASP A 333 1.19 17.45 18.11
C ASP A 333 0.46 16.68 17.01
N ARG A 334 0.29 15.37 17.23
CA ARG A 334 -0.42 14.49 16.31
C ARG A 334 -1.86 14.91 16.02
N PRO A 335 -2.68 15.34 17.02
CA PRO A 335 -4.00 15.90 16.76
C PRO A 335 -3.99 17.11 15.81
N ALA A 336 -3.04 18.03 15.98
CA ALA A 336 -2.92 19.19 15.09
C ALA A 336 -2.60 18.76 13.66
N MET A 337 -1.64 17.81 13.50
CA MET A 337 -1.29 17.26 12.19
C MET A 337 -2.48 16.57 11.51
N VAL A 338 -3.28 15.77 12.24
CA VAL A 338 -4.47 15.11 11.67
C VAL A 338 -5.56 16.12 11.30
N ARG A 339 -5.76 17.18 12.09
CA ARG A 339 -6.72 18.24 11.74
C ARG A 339 -6.43 18.91 10.40
N LEU A 340 -5.15 19.06 10.03
CA LEU A 340 -4.76 19.62 8.73
C LEU A 340 -5.23 18.78 7.54
N LEU A 341 -5.40 17.48 7.73
CA LEU A 341 -5.84 16.58 6.67
C LEU A 341 -7.34 16.74 6.36
N GLY A 342 -8.09 17.37 7.27
CA GLY A 342 -9.54 17.51 7.17
C GLY A 342 -10.32 16.46 7.97
N LYS A 343 -11.63 16.65 8.00
CA LYS A 343 -12.53 15.73 8.71
C LYS A 343 -12.60 14.41 7.96
N TYR A 344 -12.48 13.32 8.68
CA TYR A 344 -12.45 11.92 8.19
C TYR A 344 -11.16 11.50 7.47
N ALA A 345 -10.17 12.36 7.29
CA ALA A 345 -8.99 12.06 6.49
C ALA A 345 -7.92 11.22 7.23
N GLY A 346 -8.16 10.83 8.48
CA GLY A 346 -7.22 9.93 9.15
C GLY A 346 -7.38 9.82 10.66
N LYS A 347 -6.56 8.94 11.23
CA LYS A 347 -6.45 8.69 12.67
C LYS A 347 -5.00 8.90 13.13
N ARG A 348 -4.83 9.32 14.38
CA ARG A 348 -3.51 9.47 15.00
C ARG A 348 -2.84 8.13 15.21
N THR A 349 -1.53 8.10 15.00
CA THR A 349 -0.69 6.93 15.28
C THR A 349 0.68 7.37 15.79
N ASP A 350 1.35 6.49 16.52
CA ASP A 350 2.74 6.60 16.95
C ASP A 350 3.54 5.34 16.63
N GLN A 351 3.09 4.57 15.63
CA GLN A 351 3.70 3.32 15.19
C GLN A 351 3.76 3.20 13.66
N ILE A 352 4.54 2.26 13.16
CA ILE A 352 4.82 2.07 11.74
C ILE A 352 3.73 1.25 11.07
N LEU A 353 3.40 0.08 11.64
CA LEU A 353 2.40 -0.81 11.07
C LEU A 353 0.98 -0.28 11.27
N LEU A 354 0.09 -0.67 10.36
CA LEU A 354 -1.28 -0.19 10.27
C LEU A 354 -2.29 -1.30 10.55
N PRO A 355 -3.50 -0.99 11.03
CA PRO A 355 -4.58 -1.96 11.12
C PRO A 355 -4.82 -2.66 9.78
N GLY A 356 -4.86 -4.00 9.81
CA GLY A 356 -4.99 -4.84 8.61
C GLY A 356 -3.67 -5.44 8.12
N ILE A 357 -2.53 -4.82 8.42
CA ILE A 357 -1.22 -5.39 8.12
C ILE A 357 -0.90 -6.51 9.12
N PRO A 358 -0.47 -7.70 8.67
CA PRO A 358 -0.07 -8.77 9.58
C PRO A 358 1.01 -8.33 10.56
N GLY A 359 0.79 -8.55 11.85
CA GLY A 359 1.71 -8.09 12.89
C GLY A 359 1.36 -6.73 13.49
N PHE A 360 0.34 -6.04 12.98
CA PHE A 360 -0.17 -4.86 13.67
C PHE A 360 -0.58 -5.20 15.11
N SER A 361 -0.09 -4.43 16.06
CA SER A 361 -0.48 -4.49 17.47
C SER A 361 -0.56 -3.08 17.99
N ASP A 362 -1.76 -2.63 18.35
CA ASP A 362 -1.99 -1.26 18.79
C ASP A 362 -1.27 -0.99 20.12
N PHE A 363 -0.27 -0.12 20.09
CA PHE A 363 0.49 0.30 21.27
C PHE A 363 0.61 1.83 21.31
N HIS A 364 0.74 2.38 22.48
CA HIS A 364 0.84 3.83 22.69
C HIS A 364 2.11 4.13 23.48
N LEU A 365 3.19 4.48 22.78
CA LEU A 365 4.49 4.82 23.35
C LEU A 365 4.64 6.31 23.60
N TYR A 366 4.05 7.14 22.75
CA TYR A 366 4.25 8.57 22.70
C TYR A 366 2.93 9.34 22.83
N ALA A 367 3.01 10.68 22.90
CA ALA A 367 1.85 11.54 23.08
C ALA A 367 0.93 11.56 21.84
N ILE A 368 -0.10 10.73 21.81
CA ILE A 368 -1.10 10.72 20.72
C ILE A 368 -2.27 11.69 20.96
N LYS A 369 -2.45 12.21 22.18
CA LYS A 369 -3.52 13.16 22.55
C LYS A 369 -3.13 14.63 22.35
N GLY A 370 -1.86 14.93 22.10
CA GLY A 370 -1.28 16.24 21.90
C GLY A 370 0.22 16.20 22.16
N ALA A 371 0.92 17.29 21.87
CA ALA A 371 2.34 17.41 22.22
C ALA A 371 2.54 17.41 23.74
N ASP A 372 3.62 16.77 24.21
CA ASP A 372 4.08 16.84 25.60
C ASP A 372 5.53 17.38 25.66
N PRO A 373 5.70 18.72 25.58
CA PRO A 373 7.01 19.33 25.61
C PRO A 373 7.73 19.15 26.96
N THR A 374 6.99 18.89 28.04
CA THR A 374 7.60 18.63 29.36
C THR A 374 8.32 17.29 29.36
N THR A 375 7.64 16.23 28.95
CA THR A 375 8.27 14.90 28.78
C THR A 375 9.36 14.95 27.71
N ALA A 376 9.14 15.66 26.60
CA ALA A 376 10.14 15.83 25.55
C ALA A 376 11.45 16.42 26.08
N LYS A 377 11.37 17.51 26.86
CA LYS A 377 12.53 18.12 27.51
C LYS A 377 13.24 17.16 28.47
N LYS A 378 12.46 16.44 29.28
CA LYS A 378 13.01 15.46 30.23
C LYS A 378 13.79 14.36 29.55
N VAL A 379 13.23 13.75 28.47
CA VAL A 379 13.87 12.61 27.78
C VAL A 379 15.00 13.06 26.87
N GLY A 380 14.92 14.24 26.29
CA GLY A 380 15.92 14.79 25.39
C GLY A 380 17.14 15.35 26.13
N GLY A 381 16.93 16.01 27.27
CA GLY A 381 18.00 16.59 28.10
C GLY A 381 18.99 17.42 27.29
N SER A 382 20.27 17.17 27.45
CA SER A 382 21.36 17.86 26.73
C SER A 382 21.41 17.56 25.23
N ALA A 383 20.68 16.57 24.75
CA ALA A 383 20.59 16.26 23.32
C ALA A 383 19.66 17.23 22.56
N ILE A 384 18.85 18.03 23.29
CA ILE A 384 18.08 19.13 22.72
C ILE A 384 19.04 20.29 22.48
N SER A 385 19.60 20.35 21.30
CA SER A 385 20.60 21.37 20.92
C SER A 385 20.56 21.66 19.42
N GLY A 386 21.02 22.82 19.04
CA GLY A 386 21.18 23.23 17.65
C GLY A 386 19.88 23.59 16.94
N THR A 387 19.96 23.66 15.64
CA THR A 387 18.87 24.05 14.74
C THR A 387 18.44 22.84 13.93
N LEU A 388 17.13 22.53 13.92
CA LEU A 388 16.53 21.50 13.08
C LEU A 388 16.07 22.11 11.75
N THR A 389 16.58 21.62 10.64
CA THR A 389 16.12 21.99 9.30
C THR A 389 14.90 21.14 8.96
N VAL A 390 13.74 21.79 8.78
CA VAL A 390 12.46 21.17 8.51
C VAL A 390 12.14 21.27 7.03
N TYR A 391 12.18 20.13 6.32
CA TYR A 391 11.85 20.07 4.89
C TYR A 391 10.37 19.76 4.68
N HIS A 392 9.77 20.49 3.73
CA HIS A 392 8.39 20.23 3.30
C HIS A 392 8.21 20.52 1.81
N SER A 393 7.19 19.90 1.19
CA SER A 393 6.74 20.28 -0.15
C SER A 393 5.97 21.60 -0.11
N GLY A 394 5.82 22.26 -1.27
CA GLY A 394 5.07 23.51 -1.40
C GLY A 394 3.54 23.34 -1.34
N SER A 395 3.02 22.14 -1.07
CA SER A 395 1.58 21.95 -0.88
C SER A 395 1.08 22.65 0.38
N ALA A 396 -0.18 23.07 0.39
CA ALA A 396 -0.79 23.72 1.56
C ALA A 396 -0.64 22.88 2.85
N ALA A 397 -0.86 21.57 2.75
CA ALA A 397 -0.68 20.64 3.87
C ALA A 397 0.81 20.47 4.27
N GLY A 398 1.73 20.56 3.30
CA GLY A 398 3.18 20.54 3.56
C GLY A 398 3.62 21.75 4.36
N ILE A 399 3.24 22.95 3.90
CA ILE A 399 3.56 24.23 4.56
C ILE A 399 2.97 24.27 5.97
N ALA A 400 1.68 24.03 6.12
CA ALA A 400 1.02 24.08 7.43
C ALA A 400 1.55 23.02 8.40
N GLY A 401 1.88 21.80 7.88
CA GLY A 401 2.52 20.75 8.68
C GLY A 401 3.90 21.16 9.20
N ALA A 402 4.71 21.79 8.36
CA ALA A 402 6.03 22.30 8.76
C ALA A 402 5.90 23.37 9.84
N GLN A 403 4.98 24.33 9.71
CA GLN A 403 4.72 25.36 10.71
C GLN A 403 4.33 24.76 12.08
N ILE A 404 3.49 23.72 12.09
CA ILE A 404 3.15 23.00 13.34
C ILE A 404 4.38 22.31 13.92
N ALA A 405 5.15 21.59 13.10
CA ALA A 405 6.36 20.90 13.56
C ALA A 405 7.38 21.88 14.13
N GLU A 406 7.63 23.01 13.46
CA GLU A 406 8.52 24.06 13.95
C GLU A 406 8.05 24.64 15.28
N TYR A 407 6.77 25.00 15.38
CA TYR A 407 6.19 25.47 16.63
C TYR A 407 6.41 24.47 17.75
N ASN A 408 6.10 23.20 17.50
CA ASN A 408 6.29 22.12 18.48
C ASN A 408 7.75 21.97 18.89
N MET A 409 8.68 21.96 17.94
CA MET A 409 10.12 21.82 18.24
C MET A 409 10.67 23.01 19.03
N LYS A 410 10.21 24.23 18.76
CA LYS A 410 10.53 25.41 19.57
C LYS A 410 10.03 25.28 21.02
N GLN A 411 8.83 24.71 21.24
CA GLN A 411 8.32 24.43 22.60
C GLN A 411 9.17 23.37 23.33
N VAL A 412 9.72 22.41 22.61
CA VAL A 412 10.67 21.42 23.16
C VAL A 412 12.02 22.06 23.52
N GLY A 413 12.44 23.09 22.79
CA GLY A 413 13.71 23.82 23.04
C GLY A 413 14.70 23.76 21.88
N PHE A 414 14.35 23.17 20.76
CA PHE A 414 15.15 23.26 19.54
C PHE A 414 14.96 24.61 18.84
N GLN A 415 15.98 25.08 18.14
CA GLN A 415 15.79 26.06 17.09
C GLN A 415 15.31 25.38 15.82
N THR A 416 14.62 26.09 14.92
CA THR A 416 14.14 25.52 13.65
C THR A 416 14.45 26.41 12.47
N LYS A 417 14.64 25.80 11.31
CA LYS A 417 14.81 26.46 10.02
C LYS A 417 13.94 25.77 8.99
N ASP A 418 13.01 26.51 8.42
CA ASP A 418 12.14 26.05 7.36
C ASP A 418 12.87 25.92 6.02
N ARG A 419 12.54 24.88 5.24
CA ARG A 419 13.02 24.72 3.86
C ARG A 419 11.99 24.09 2.95
N LEU A 420 11.48 24.90 2.04
CA LEU A 420 10.61 24.46 0.96
C LEU A 420 11.43 23.77 -0.13
N VAL A 421 10.97 22.59 -0.55
CA VAL A 421 11.47 21.84 -1.72
C VAL A 421 10.31 21.69 -2.70
N PRO A 422 10.47 22.01 -4.00
CA PRO A 422 9.41 21.82 -5.00
C PRO A 422 8.88 20.38 -5.00
N GLY A 423 7.55 20.21 -5.09
CA GLY A 423 6.89 18.91 -4.98
C GLY A 423 7.41 17.87 -6.00
N SER A 424 7.66 18.30 -7.24
CA SER A 424 8.18 17.43 -8.31
C SER A 424 9.55 16.80 -8.04
N ILE A 425 10.35 17.38 -7.14
CA ILE A 425 11.67 16.84 -6.79
C ILE A 425 11.78 16.49 -5.30
N TYR A 426 10.69 16.59 -4.56
CA TYR A 426 10.71 16.45 -3.09
C TYR A 426 11.28 15.10 -2.65
N TYR A 427 10.68 14.02 -3.05
CA TYR A 427 11.14 12.67 -2.68
C TYR A 427 12.51 12.31 -3.27
N LYS A 428 12.81 12.77 -4.48
CA LYS A 428 14.15 12.64 -5.06
C LYS A 428 15.20 13.35 -4.18
N THR A 429 14.87 14.54 -3.67
CA THR A 429 15.75 15.28 -2.75
C THR A 429 15.92 14.52 -1.44
N LEU A 430 14.84 14.06 -0.81
CA LEU A 430 14.92 13.27 0.42
C LEU A 430 15.72 11.97 0.23
N GLY A 431 15.61 11.33 -0.93
CA GLY A 431 16.33 10.10 -1.27
C GLY A 431 17.79 10.30 -1.69
N THR A 432 18.32 11.53 -1.69
CA THR A 432 19.73 11.80 -2.00
C THR A 432 20.55 11.83 -0.71
N LYS A 433 21.52 10.92 -0.60
CA LYS A 433 22.39 10.81 0.57
C LYS A 433 23.18 12.08 0.82
N GLY A 434 23.27 12.47 2.09
CA GLY A 434 23.98 13.70 2.49
C GLY A 434 23.13 14.96 2.43
N VAL A 435 21.84 14.88 2.08
CA VAL A 435 20.91 16.01 2.14
C VAL A 435 20.79 16.54 3.58
N ASP A 436 20.63 17.86 3.73
CA ASP A 436 20.80 18.57 4.99
C ASP A 436 19.51 18.79 5.82
N PHE A 437 18.45 18.00 5.57
CA PHE A 437 17.28 18.03 6.45
C PHE A 437 17.55 17.30 7.78
N ASP A 438 16.86 17.72 8.81
CA ASP A 438 16.75 17.03 10.09
C ASP A 438 15.38 16.37 10.22
N LEU A 439 14.30 17.11 9.95
CA LEU A 439 12.94 16.61 9.83
C LEU A 439 12.45 16.76 8.40
N ALA A 440 11.89 15.71 7.83
CA ALA A 440 11.20 15.80 6.54
C ALA A 440 9.83 15.11 6.63
N ARG A 441 8.79 15.80 6.14
CA ARG A 441 7.46 15.22 6.07
C ARG A 441 7.43 14.14 4.99
N ALA A 442 7.08 12.93 5.37
CA ALA A 442 7.01 11.80 4.45
C ALA A 442 5.75 10.95 4.69
N GLY A 443 5.48 10.05 3.79
CA GLY A 443 4.43 9.06 3.90
C GLY A 443 4.79 7.81 3.12
N TRP A 444 4.11 6.72 3.44
CA TRP A 444 4.19 5.46 2.71
C TRP A 444 2.82 4.84 2.62
N CYS A 445 2.47 4.39 1.44
CA CYS A 445 1.31 3.55 1.19
C CYS A 445 1.80 2.15 0.81
N ALA A 446 1.10 1.11 1.23
CA ALA A 446 1.52 -0.26 0.97
C ALA A 446 1.58 -0.57 -0.52
N ASP A 447 2.71 -1.07 -0.98
CA ASP A 447 2.82 -1.71 -2.29
C ASP A 447 2.18 -3.11 -2.25
N TYR A 448 2.18 -3.75 -1.08
CA TYR A 448 1.49 -5.02 -0.77
C TYR A 448 1.25 -5.17 0.73
N PHE A 449 0.20 -5.93 1.11
CA PHE A 449 -0.18 -6.09 2.53
C PHE A 449 0.75 -7.04 3.27
N ASP A 450 1.95 -6.57 3.56
CA ASP A 450 2.95 -7.29 4.34
C ASP A 450 3.78 -6.32 5.19
N PRO A 451 4.12 -6.66 6.45
CA PRO A 451 4.92 -5.79 7.31
C PRO A 451 6.33 -5.54 6.79
N PHE A 452 6.84 -6.41 5.91
CA PHE A 452 8.12 -6.23 5.23
C PHE A 452 8.17 -4.93 4.43
N ASP A 453 7.07 -4.59 3.76
CA ASP A 453 6.90 -3.40 2.94
C ASP A 453 7.10 -2.09 3.73
N TYR A 454 6.76 -2.09 5.00
CA TYR A 454 6.92 -0.93 5.87
C TYR A 454 8.26 -0.91 6.62
N ILE A 455 8.65 -2.05 7.19
CA ILE A 455 9.79 -2.08 8.10
C ILE A 455 11.10 -2.36 7.36
N ASN A 456 11.15 -3.43 6.54
CA ASN A 456 12.37 -3.78 5.83
C ASN A 456 12.66 -2.82 4.67
N VAL A 457 11.67 -2.53 3.84
CA VAL A 457 11.85 -1.63 2.69
C VAL A 457 12.30 -0.24 3.15
N LEU A 458 11.72 0.29 4.23
CA LEU A 458 11.91 1.68 4.62
C LEU A 458 12.99 1.89 5.69
N LEU A 459 13.48 0.85 6.37
CA LEU A 459 14.40 1.01 7.51
C LEU A 459 15.62 0.08 7.47
N ASP A 460 15.75 -0.81 6.48
CA ASP A 460 16.98 -1.59 6.33
C ASP A 460 18.12 -0.67 5.90
N GLY A 461 19.08 -0.46 6.80
CA GLY A 461 20.20 0.44 6.55
C GLY A 461 21.17 -0.05 5.49
N ARG A 462 21.11 -1.33 5.11
CA ARG A 462 21.95 -1.94 4.07
C ARG A 462 21.53 -1.53 2.65
N THR A 463 20.30 -1.02 2.50
CA THR A 463 19.77 -0.53 1.21
C THR A 463 20.16 0.91 0.92
N ILE A 464 20.78 1.61 1.87
CA ILE A 464 21.18 3.01 1.71
C ILE A 464 22.26 3.14 0.62
N GLN A 465 21.95 3.94 -0.39
CA GLN A 465 22.80 4.24 -1.54
C GLN A 465 22.90 5.76 -1.76
N ASP A 466 23.63 6.20 -2.78
CA ASP A 466 23.87 7.64 -2.98
C ASP A 466 22.62 8.40 -3.44
N ALA A 467 21.68 7.75 -4.13
CA ALA A 467 20.43 8.34 -4.60
C ALA A 467 19.28 7.32 -4.58
N ASN A 468 18.05 7.80 -4.73
CA ASN A 468 16.82 6.99 -4.78
C ASN A 468 16.59 6.15 -3.51
N ASN A 469 17.01 6.67 -2.34
CA ASN A 469 16.69 6.01 -1.08
C ASN A 469 15.21 6.20 -0.75
N VAL A 470 14.59 5.16 -0.18
CA VAL A 470 13.28 5.24 0.49
C VAL A 470 13.41 5.22 2.02
N ASN A 471 14.57 4.82 2.55
CA ASN A 471 14.94 5.00 3.95
C ASN A 471 15.31 6.46 4.22
N PHE A 472 14.32 7.35 4.24
CA PHE A 472 14.53 8.78 4.45
C PHE A 472 15.09 9.14 5.85
N ALA A 473 14.96 8.24 6.80
CA ALA A 473 15.61 8.41 8.11
C ALA A 473 17.12 8.17 8.05
N TYR A 474 17.64 7.62 6.95
CA TYR A 474 19.03 7.16 6.83
C TYR A 474 19.46 6.30 8.02
N TYR A 475 18.50 5.55 8.57
CA TYR A 475 18.72 4.75 9.75
C TYR A 475 19.44 3.46 9.38
N ASN A 476 20.58 3.20 10.03
CA ASN A 476 21.35 1.98 9.82
C ASN A 476 21.84 1.43 11.17
N ASN A 477 21.33 0.27 11.55
CA ASN A 477 21.70 -0.39 12.78
C ASN A 477 21.81 -1.91 12.56
N ALA A 478 22.99 -2.47 12.79
CA ALA A 478 23.28 -3.88 12.51
C ALA A 478 22.38 -4.85 13.27
N SER A 479 22.04 -4.55 14.54
CA SER A 479 21.15 -5.43 15.32
C SER A 479 19.71 -5.39 14.82
N LEU A 480 19.23 -4.23 14.38
CA LEU A 480 17.92 -4.07 13.78
C LEU A 480 17.85 -4.77 12.41
N ASN A 481 18.87 -4.59 11.55
CA ASN A 481 18.96 -5.29 10.27
C ASN A 481 18.93 -6.82 10.46
N ALA A 482 19.64 -7.35 11.45
CA ALA A 482 19.59 -8.77 11.77
C ALA A 482 18.23 -9.23 12.33
N ALA A 483 17.53 -8.37 13.08
CA ALA A 483 16.17 -8.66 13.55
C ALA A 483 15.16 -8.67 12.40
N MET A 484 15.30 -7.77 11.43
CA MET A 484 14.52 -7.76 10.19
C MET A 484 14.71 -9.05 9.39
N ASP A 485 15.96 -9.52 9.21
CA ASP A 485 16.26 -10.77 8.53
C ASP A 485 15.61 -11.98 9.21
N LYS A 486 15.67 -12.03 10.56
CA LYS A 486 15.01 -13.09 11.33
C LYS A 486 13.49 -13.06 11.16
N ALA A 487 12.87 -11.89 11.25
CA ALA A 487 11.42 -11.75 11.07
C ALA A 487 11.00 -12.12 9.65
N ALA A 488 11.74 -11.68 8.64
CA ALA A 488 11.49 -11.96 7.23
C ALA A 488 11.58 -13.45 6.87
N ALA A 489 12.43 -14.22 7.58
CA ALA A 489 12.58 -15.65 7.35
C ALA A 489 11.45 -16.51 7.95
N LEU A 490 10.60 -15.94 8.81
CA LEU A 490 9.48 -16.64 9.44
C LEU A 490 8.23 -16.65 8.53
N SER A 491 7.24 -17.46 8.89
CA SER A 491 5.93 -17.54 8.20
C SER A 491 4.78 -17.62 9.20
N GLY A 492 3.56 -17.35 8.73
CA GLY A 492 2.34 -17.45 9.53
C GLY A 492 2.37 -16.61 10.81
N THR A 493 1.75 -17.10 11.88
CA THR A 493 1.62 -16.39 13.16
C THR A 493 2.98 -16.03 13.79
N ALA A 494 4.00 -16.89 13.64
CA ALA A 494 5.33 -16.60 14.16
C ALA A 494 5.94 -15.35 13.49
N ARG A 495 5.74 -15.18 12.18
CA ARG A 495 6.14 -14.01 11.43
C ARG A 495 5.38 -12.75 11.89
N SER A 496 4.07 -12.83 11.99
CA SER A 496 3.24 -11.71 12.47
C SER A 496 3.67 -11.25 13.87
N ASN A 497 3.90 -12.17 14.80
CA ASN A 497 4.36 -11.84 16.15
C ASN A 497 5.76 -11.20 16.14
N ALA A 498 6.66 -11.68 15.28
CA ALA A 498 8.00 -11.11 15.15
C ALA A 498 7.96 -9.67 14.64
N TYR A 499 7.10 -9.38 13.65
CA TYR A 499 6.94 -8.01 13.14
C TYR A 499 6.23 -7.08 14.14
N ALA A 500 5.26 -7.57 14.92
CA ALA A 500 4.67 -6.81 16.02
C ALA A 500 5.73 -6.40 17.06
N ALA A 501 6.59 -7.34 17.45
CA ALA A 501 7.69 -7.06 18.34
C ALA A 501 8.74 -6.13 17.73
N LEU A 502 8.95 -6.24 16.41
CA LEU A 502 9.91 -5.42 15.68
C LEU A 502 9.42 -3.96 15.56
N ASP A 503 8.15 -3.72 15.25
CA ASP A 503 7.55 -2.38 15.21
C ASP A 503 7.70 -1.69 16.58
N LEU A 504 7.26 -2.35 17.65
CA LEU A 504 7.43 -1.85 19.01
C LEU A 504 8.90 -1.55 19.35
N ASN A 505 9.82 -2.44 18.98
CA ASN A 505 11.25 -2.25 19.22
C ASN A 505 11.81 -1.05 18.47
N VAL A 506 11.46 -0.91 17.19
CA VAL A 506 11.89 0.21 16.36
C VAL A 506 11.44 1.53 16.99
N MET A 507 10.17 1.66 17.31
CA MET A 507 9.64 2.90 17.87
C MET A 507 10.19 3.20 19.26
N LYS A 508 10.31 2.18 20.13
CA LYS A 508 10.76 2.35 21.51
C LYS A 508 12.27 2.60 21.63
N ASN A 509 13.09 1.90 20.84
CA ASN A 509 14.53 1.84 21.07
C ASN A 509 15.35 2.50 19.95
N HIS A 510 14.71 2.88 18.83
CA HIS A 510 15.39 3.47 17.69
C HIS A 510 14.76 4.80 17.25
N ALA A 511 13.43 4.93 17.26
CA ALA A 511 12.66 6.13 16.92
C ALA A 511 13.19 6.84 15.65
N PRO A 512 13.27 6.16 14.48
CA PRO A 512 13.78 6.79 13.26
C PRO A 512 12.73 7.71 12.60
N TRP A 513 11.48 7.56 12.97
CA TRP A 513 10.34 8.36 12.51
C TRP A 513 9.60 8.99 13.70
N ALA A 514 8.80 10.00 13.40
CA ALA A 514 7.69 10.42 14.25
C ALA A 514 6.38 10.26 13.46
N PRO A 515 5.77 9.06 13.51
CA PRO A 515 4.48 8.80 12.86
C PRO A 515 3.40 9.66 13.51
N TYR A 516 2.45 10.16 12.67
CA TYR A 516 1.40 11.03 13.21
C TYR A 516 0.00 10.68 12.72
N ALA A 517 -0.15 10.08 11.52
CA ALA A 517 -1.46 9.75 10.98
C ALA A 517 -1.44 8.44 10.17
N ILE A 518 -2.51 7.66 10.33
CA ILE A 518 -2.96 6.66 9.37
C ILE A 518 -4.03 7.36 8.53
N LEU A 519 -3.90 7.32 7.21
CA LEU A 519 -4.82 8.00 6.32
C LEU A 519 -6.16 7.25 6.16
N SER A 520 -7.16 7.99 5.80
CA SER A 520 -8.45 7.51 5.32
C SER A 520 -8.91 8.42 4.18
N ASP A 521 -9.50 7.84 3.15
CA ASP A 521 -10.07 8.59 2.05
C ASP A 521 -11.59 8.61 2.12
N ALA A 522 -12.15 9.70 1.63
CA ALA A 522 -13.58 9.91 1.56
C ALA A 522 -14.03 9.91 0.10
N PHE A 523 -15.17 9.27 -0.16
CA PHE A 523 -15.78 9.20 -1.48
C PHE A 523 -17.24 9.60 -1.40
N PHE A 524 -17.70 10.28 -2.44
CA PHE A 524 -19.10 10.63 -2.58
C PHE A 524 -19.61 10.15 -3.94
N THR A 525 -20.72 9.40 -3.93
CA THR A 525 -21.29 8.82 -5.14
C THR A 525 -22.62 9.48 -5.51
N SER A 526 -22.97 9.43 -6.80
CA SER A 526 -24.32 9.74 -7.24
C SER A 526 -25.31 8.71 -6.67
N SER A 527 -26.60 9.06 -6.66
CA SER A 527 -27.69 8.15 -6.25
C SER A 527 -27.85 6.94 -7.19
N ARG A 528 -27.20 6.96 -8.36
CA ARG A 528 -27.21 5.85 -9.32
C ARG A 528 -26.30 4.71 -8.91
N VAL A 529 -25.28 4.97 -8.06
CA VAL A 529 -24.29 3.96 -7.64
C VAL A 529 -24.87 3.08 -6.55
N SER A 530 -24.70 1.80 -6.72
CA SER A 530 -25.03 0.77 -5.74
C SER A 530 -23.92 -0.28 -5.65
N ASN A 531 -24.06 -1.23 -4.73
CA ASN A 531 -23.08 -2.27 -4.46
C ASN A 531 -21.67 -1.72 -4.15
N TRP A 532 -21.60 -0.81 -3.18
CA TRP A 532 -20.34 -0.22 -2.75
C TRP A 532 -19.38 -1.29 -2.18
N VAL A 533 -18.24 -1.44 -2.82
CA VAL A 533 -17.10 -2.22 -2.34
C VAL A 533 -15.88 -1.31 -2.30
N TYR A 534 -15.15 -1.36 -1.21
CA TYR A 534 -13.96 -0.56 -0.99
C TYR A 534 -12.74 -1.46 -0.85
N SER A 535 -11.76 -1.26 -1.72
CA SER A 535 -10.48 -1.94 -1.66
C SER A 535 -9.57 -1.24 -0.65
N ALA A 536 -9.36 -1.84 0.51
CA ALA A 536 -8.41 -1.30 1.49
C ALA A 536 -6.96 -1.31 0.96
N TYR A 537 -6.66 -2.16 -0.01
CA TYR A 537 -5.35 -2.25 -0.66
C TYR A 537 -5.06 -1.00 -1.50
N PHE A 538 -5.96 -0.62 -2.39
CA PHE A 538 -5.79 0.59 -3.20
C PHE A 538 -6.17 1.87 -2.45
N GLY A 539 -6.96 1.77 -1.39
CA GLY A 539 -7.55 2.95 -0.75
C GLY A 539 -8.68 3.56 -1.58
N GLU A 540 -9.29 2.80 -2.50
CA GLU A 540 -10.25 3.27 -3.50
C GLU A 540 -11.45 2.34 -3.63
N PRO A 541 -12.55 2.80 -4.28
CA PRO A 541 -13.66 1.94 -4.65
C PRO A 541 -13.23 0.83 -5.62
N ASP A 542 -13.83 -0.33 -5.49
CA ASP A 542 -13.66 -1.40 -6.47
C ASP A 542 -14.56 -1.16 -7.68
N PHE A 543 -14.00 -0.64 -8.76
CA PHE A 543 -14.74 -0.24 -9.97
C PHE A 543 -15.39 -1.44 -10.69
N ASN A 544 -14.87 -2.66 -10.52
CA ASN A 544 -15.49 -3.88 -11.06
C ASN A 544 -16.83 -4.19 -10.38
N ALA A 545 -16.87 -3.94 -9.06
CA ALA A 545 -17.98 -4.32 -8.19
C ALA A 545 -19.09 -3.28 -8.14
N LEU A 546 -18.79 -1.99 -8.38
CA LEU A 546 -19.82 -0.95 -8.41
C LEU A 546 -20.89 -1.27 -9.46
N ALA A 547 -22.16 -1.00 -9.14
CA ALA A 547 -23.26 -1.14 -10.08
C ALA A 547 -23.96 0.20 -10.27
N VAL A 548 -24.46 0.47 -11.48
CA VAL A 548 -25.16 1.70 -11.83
C VAL A 548 -26.59 1.43 -12.27
N GLY A 549 -27.53 2.28 -11.82
CA GLY A 549 -28.95 2.11 -12.08
C GLY A 549 -29.63 3.33 -12.67
#